data_7bd5e6c1ecf6f3e95d5acc30ba8c4d86
#
_entry.id   7bd5e6c1ecf6f3e95d5acc30ba8c4d86
#
_cell.length_a   1.000
_cell.length_b   1.000
_cell.length_c   1.000
_cell.angle_alpha   90.00
_cell.angle_beta   90.00
_cell.angle_gamma   90.00
#
_symmetry.space_group_name_H-M   'P 1'
#
loop_
_entity.id
_entity.type
_entity.pdbx_description
1 polymer ?
#
loop_
_entity_poly.entity_id
_entity_poly.type
_entity_poly.pdbx_seq_one_letter_code
_entity_poly.pdbx_strand_id
1 'polypeptide(L)'
;MESSIFRDLDGIVDSILFPYHTLEEVLPPGCEAGPVWMEFACWVDSQKVDIRASESPLFLNICGIPASGKSYWAVKWLSENGPCLHIAFDAIMEALSGYQADYSLDREKAFLRWELPARFLGYRLLLLGLRNGWPILFEHSNALREHVDLYKKIKSLGYRIHMVCIDATPEMVIKRLARRNRFFPEEQVKKRWDCLIDLLPEYQKM
;
A
#
# COMPACT_ATOMS: atom_id res chain seq x y z
N MET A 1 15.15 -15.79 17.61
CA MET A 1 13.83 -16.41 17.41
C MET A 1 12.85 -15.29 17.03
N GLU A 2 12.37 -15.28 15.81
CA GLU A 2 11.25 -14.38 15.46
C GLU A 2 10.06 -14.71 16.36
N SER A 3 9.43 -13.67 16.93
CA SER A 3 8.25 -13.89 17.78
C SER A 3 7.13 -14.52 16.95
N SER A 4 6.28 -15.36 17.57
CA SER A 4 5.14 -15.98 16.88
C SER A 4 4.24 -14.95 16.18
N ILE A 5 4.23 -13.71 16.70
CA ILE A 5 3.43 -12.59 16.15
C ILE A 5 3.86 -12.20 14.73
N PHE A 6 5.17 -12.17 14.44
CA PHE A 6 5.66 -11.82 13.11
C PHE A 6 5.40 -12.93 12.09
N ARG A 7 5.44 -14.21 12.50
CA ARG A 7 5.03 -15.32 11.62
C ARG A 7 3.55 -15.24 11.23
N ASP A 8 2.70 -14.84 12.17
CA ASP A 8 1.27 -14.64 11.89
C ASP A 8 1.06 -13.46 10.91
N LEU A 9 1.82 -12.37 11.06
CA LEU A 9 1.77 -11.24 10.11
C LEU A 9 2.22 -11.64 8.72
N ASP A 10 3.32 -12.40 8.61
CA ASP A 10 3.78 -12.93 7.32
C ASP A 10 2.68 -13.80 6.68
N GLY A 11 2.04 -14.70 7.46
CA GLY A 11 0.93 -15.53 6.98
C GLY A 11 -0.29 -14.72 6.51
N ILE A 12 -0.63 -13.62 7.20
CA ILE A 12 -1.72 -12.73 6.76
C ILE A 12 -1.33 -12.02 5.45
N VAL A 13 -0.11 -11.49 5.35
CA VAL A 13 0.37 -10.85 4.12
C VAL A 13 0.43 -11.84 2.96
N ASP A 14 0.89 -13.06 3.19
CA ASP A 14 0.91 -14.11 2.17
C ASP A 14 -0.51 -14.48 1.72
N SER A 15 -1.52 -14.47 2.63
CA SER A 15 -2.93 -14.67 2.22
C SER A 15 -3.49 -13.52 1.38
N ILE A 16 -3.07 -12.27 1.64
CA ILE A 16 -3.43 -11.10 0.83
C ILE A 16 -2.82 -11.18 -0.57
N LEU A 17 -1.60 -11.71 -0.67
CA LEU A 17 -0.85 -11.83 -1.92
C LEU A 17 -1.13 -13.14 -2.68
N PHE A 18 -1.83 -14.10 -2.06
CA PHE A 18 -2.12 -15.40 -2.69
C PHE A 18 -2.68 -15.24 -4.12
N PRO A 19 -2.22 -16.03 -5.08
CA PRO A 19 -1.35 -17.23 -4.93
C PRO A 19 0.16 -16.96 -5.03
N TYR A 20 0.62 -15.72 -4.93
CA TYR A 20 2.02 -15.34 -5.18
C TYR A 20 2.83 -15.27 -3.89
N HIS A 21 4.03 -15.84 -3.90
CA HIS A 21 4.93 -15.92 -2.74
C HIS A 21 6.27 -15.21 -2.95
N THR A 22 6.67 -15.02 -4.22
CA THR A 22 7.94 -14.39 -4.58
C THR A 22 7.74 -13.24 -5.55
N LEU A 23 8.74 -12.34 -5.64
CA LEU A 23 8.70 -11.24 -6.59
C LEU A 23 8.73 -11.73 -8.03
N GLU A 24 9.49 -12.81 -8.31
CA GLU A 24 9.61 -13.42 -9.62
C GLU A 24 8.26 -13.83 -10.22
N GLU A 25 7.35 -14.33 -9.37
CA GLU A 25 6.01 -14.80 -9.78
C GLU A 25 5.08 -13.66 -10.21
N VAL A 26 5.35 -12.43 -9.76
CA VAL A 26 4.52 -11.26 -10.06
C VAL A 26 5.15 -10.31 -11.08
N LEU A 27 6.44 -10.46 -11.38
CA LEU A 27 7.11 -9.59 -12.35
C LEU A 27 6.64 -9.83 -13.79
N PRO A 28 6.63 -8.78 -14.62
CA PRO A 28 6.39 -8.94 -16.05
C PRO A 28 7.40 -9.90 -16.70
N PRO A 29 6.98 -10.68 -17.71
CA PRO A 29 7.88 -11.56 -18.44
C PRO A 29 9.12 -10.83 -18.96
N GLY A 30 10.31 -11.42 -18.73
CA GLY A 30 11.60 -10.84 -19.11
C GLY A 30 12.20 -9.85 -18.12
N CYS A 31 11.52 -9.57 -17.00
CA CYS A 31 12.10 -8.80 -15.89
C CYS A 31 12.76 -9.75 -14.88
N GLU A 32 13.91 -9.33 -14.36
CA GLU A 32 14.66 -10.05 -13.32
C GLU A 32 14.38 -9.42 -11.94
N ALA A 33 14.19 -10.26 -10.93
CA ALA A 33 13.86 -9.76 -9.58
C ALA A 33 15.03 -9.03 -8.91
N GLY A 34 16.26 -9.44 -9.15
CA GLY A 34 17.45 -8.83 -8.55
C GLY A 34 17.56 -7.31 -8.79
N PRO A 35 17.55 -6.84 -10.05
CA PRO A 35 17.53 -5.41 -10.36
C PRO A 35 16.34 -4.67 -9.74
N VAL A 36 15.13 -5.24 -9.78
CA VAL A 36 13.92 -4.62 -9.20
C VAL A 36 14.04 -4.49 -7.69
N TRP A 37 14.59 -5.50 -7.00
CA TRP A 37 14.88 -5.42 -5.57
C TRP A 37 15.91 -4.33 -5.26
N MET A 38 16.94 -4.16 -6.08
CA MET A 38 17.93 -3.10 -5.87
C MET A 38 17.33 -1.70 -6.06
N GLU A 39 16.56 -1.47 -7.12
CA GLU A 39 15.84 -0.21 -7.32
C GLU A 39 14.92 0.11 -6.14
N PHE A 40 14.15 -0.88 -5.72
CA PHE A 40 13.25 -0.74 -4.59
C PHE A 40 13.99 -0.44 -3.29
N ALA A 41 15.10 -1.13 -3.01
CA ALA A 41 15.94 -0.87 -1.84
C ALA A 41 16.50 0.55 -1.82
N CYS A 42 17.02 1.04 -2.95
CA CYS A 42 17.49 2.42 -3.09
C CYS A 42 16.35 3.43 -2.83
N TRP A 43 15.16 3.17 -3.38
CA TRP A 43 14.00 4.01 -3.14
C TRP A 43 13.61 4.01 -1.66
N VAL A 44 13.54 2.84 -1.02
CA VAL A 44 13.24 2.71 0.42
C VAL A 44 14.27 3.46 1.26
N ASP A 45 15.55 3.36 0.95
CA ASP A 45 16.60 4.09 1.68
C ASP A 45 16.43 5.61 1.57
N SER A 46 15.99 6.11 0.43
CA SER A 46 15.65 7.52 0.27
C SER A 46 14.45 7.99 1.12
N GLN A 47 13.54 7.07 1.49
CA GLN A 47 12.36 7.37 2.32
C GLN A 47 12.62 7.29 3.83
N LYS A 48 13.69 6.62 4.26
CA LYS A 48 13.98 6.34 5.69
C LYS A 48 14.64 7.50 6.45
N VAL A 49 14.86 8.64 5.81
CA VAL A 49 15.54 9.78 6.42
C VAL A 49 14.80 10.19 7.69
N ASP A 50 15.50 10.14 8.83
CA ASP A 50 15.02 10.54 10.17
C ASP A 50 13.86 9.70 10.76
N ILE A 51 13.48 8.57 10.19
CA ILE A 51 12.49 7.68 10.81
C ILE A 51 13.12 6.97 12.01
N ARG A 52 12.51 7.11 13.18
CA ARG A 52 12.97 6.47 14.43
C ARG A 52 11.94 5.49 14.94
N ALA A 53 12.42 4.39 15.52
CA ALA A 53 11.58 3.45 16.25
C ALA A 53 10.93 4.12 17.47
N SER A 54 9.73 3.66 17.82
CA SER A 54 8.97 4.15 18.98
C SER A 54 8.44 2.96 19.78
N GLU A 55 8.32 3.12 21.09
CA GLU A 55 7.69 2.11 21.97
C GLU A 55 6.17 1.98 21.71
N SER A 56 5.54 3.03 21.21
CA SER A 56 4.12 3.04 20.82
C SER A 56 3.97 3.73 19.47
N PRO A 57 4.42 3.08 18.38
CA PRO A 57 4.44 3.70 17.07
C PRO A 57 3.03 3.96 16.54
N LEU A 58 2.91 4.96 15.69
CA LEU A 58 1.66 5.26 14.99
C LEU A 58 1.57 4.41 13.71
N PHE A 59 0.43 3.74 13.53
CA PHE A 59 0.01 3.20 12.25
C PHE A 59 -1.18 4.03 11.73
N LEU A 60 -0.90 4.94 10.81
CA LEU A 60 -1.91 5.78 10.19
C LEU A 60 -2.33 5.13 8.86
N ASN A 61 -3.53 4.64 8.80
CA ASN A 61 -4.11 4.13 7.56
C ASN A 61 -5.01 5.17 6.91
N ILE A 62 -4.70 5.53 5.67
CA ILE A 62 -5.58 6.36 4.84
C ILE A 62 -6.30 5.44 3.87
N CYS A 63 -7.59 5.21 4.10
CA CYS A 63 -8.39 4.34 3.26
C CYS A 63 -9.33 5.11 2.32
N GLY A 64 -9.72 4.45 1.26
CA GLY A 64 -10.63 4.98 0.24
C GLY A 64 -10.31 4.43 -1.14
N ILE A 65 -11.28 4.50 -2.04
CA ILE A 65 -11.13 3.98 -3.41
C ILE A 65 -10.07 4.76 -4.20
N PRO A 66 -9.54 4.19 -5.30
CA PRO A 66 -8.58 4.89 -6.16
C PRO A 66 -9.10 6.26 -6.58
N ALA A 67 -8.22 7.25 -6.70
CA ALA A 67 -8.57 8.65 -7.01
C ALA A 67 -9.49 9.38 -6.01
N SER A 68 -9.74 8.84 -4.81
CA SER A 68 -10.51 9.53 -3.76
C SER A 68 -9.81 10.78 -3.22
N GLY A 69 -8.48 10.85 -3.27
CA GLY A 69 -7.69 11.96 -2.73
C GLY A 69 -6.76 11.58 -1.57
N LYS A 70 -6.56 10.27 -1.32
CA LYS A 70 -5.67 9.76 -0.26
C LYS A 70 -4.29 10.42 -0.26
N SER A 71 -3.61 10.39 -1.40
CA SER A 71 -2.25 10.91 -1.51
C SER A 71 -2.15 12.43 -1.28
N TYR A 72 -3.20 13.20 -1.64
CA TYR A 72 -3.27 14.62 -1.30
C TYR A 72 -3.31 14.81 0.22
N TRP A 73 -4.14 14.03 0.90
CA TRP A 73 -4.25 14.07 2.36
C TRP A 73 -2.95 13.59 3.03
N ALA A 74 -2.34 12.53 2.50
CA ALA A 74 -1.07 11.97 3.00
C ALA A 74 0.06 13.01 2.97
N VAL A 75 0.26 13.69 1.83
CA VAL A 75 1.29 14.73 1.67
C VAL A 75 1.08 15.88 2.66
N LYS A 76 -0.17 16.33 2.81
CA LYS A 76 -0.51 17.36 3.79
C LYS A 76 -0.17 16.92 5.21
N TRP A 77 -0.60 15.72 5.59
CA TRP A 77 -0.35 15.18 6.93
C TRP A 77 1.16 15.04 7.22
N LEU A 78 1.95 14.52 6.27
CA LEU A 78 3.40 14.38 6.40
C LEU A 78 4.09 15.72 6.62
N SER A 79 3.64 16.78 5.94
CA SER A 79 4.22 18.12 6.10
C SER A 79 3.98 18.72 7.50
N GLU A 80 2.97 18.26 8.20
CA GLU A 80 2.55 18.79 9.52
C GLU A 80 3.06 17.91 10.69
N ASN A 81 3.32 16.61 10.49
CA ASN A 81 3.51 15.65 11.58
C ASN A 81 4.90 14.98 11.63
N GLY A 82 5.77 15.28 10.68
CA GLY A 82 7.13 14.76 10.64
C GLY A 82 7.28 13.38 9.97
N PRO A 83 8.50 12.82 10.01
CA PRO A 83 8.85 11.65 9.21
C PRO A 83 8.19 10.37 9.72
N CYS A 84 7.61 9.61 8.80
CA CYS A 84 7.17 8.24 8.99
C CYS A 84 7.38 7.44 7.70
N LEU A 85 7.34 6.10 7.79
CA LEU A 85 7.40 5.25 6.63
C LEU A 85 6.11 5.39 5.82
N HIS A 86 6.17 6.08 4.69
CA HIS A 86 5.03 6.27 3.81
C HIS A 86 4.96 5.13 2.78
N ILE A 87 3.91 4.34 2.85
CA ILE A 87 3.68 3.20 1.96
C ILE A 87 2.46 3.50 1.08
N ALA A 88 2.73 3.81 -0.17
CA ALA A 88 1.75 4.01 -1.24
C ALA A 88 2.16 3.15 -2.44
N PHE A 89 1.37 2.15 -2.81
CA PHE A 89 1.72 1.23 -3.90
C PHE A 89 1.92 1.94 -5.23
N ASP A 90 1.17 3.00 -5.46
CA ASP A 90 1.32 3.85 -6.64
C ASP A 90 2.69 4.53 -6.69
N ALA A 91 3.20 5.03 -5.57
CA ALA A 91 4.53 5.65 -5.49
C ALA A 91 5.64 4.62 -5.69
N ILE A 92 5.48 3.42 -5.15
CA ILE A 92 6.41 2.30 -5.38
C ILE A 92 6.42 1.94 -6.87
N MET A 93 5.26 1.78 -7.51
CA MET A 93 5.14 1.48 -8.93
C MET A 93 5.84 2.54 -9.79
N GLU A 94 5.61 3.82 -9.49
CA GLU A 94 6.21 4.96 -10.21
C GLU A 94 7.73 5.05 -10.03
N ALA A 95 8.29 4.51 -8.96
CA ALA A 95 9.72 4.49 -8.72
C ALA A 95 10.47 3.42 -9.54
N LEU A 96 9.76 2.41 -10.07
CA LEU A 96 10.38 1.32 -10.83
C LEU A 96 10.64 1.74 -12.29
N SER A 97 11.88 1.59 -12.74
CA SER A 97 12.31 1.96 -14.10
C SER A 97 11.52 1.20 -15.18
N GLY A 98 11.23 -0.08 -14.93
CA GLY A 98 10.43 -0.90 -15.84
C GLY A 98 8.99 -0.38 -16.01
N TYR A 99 8.35 0.11 -14.94
CA TYR A 99 7.06 0.79 -15.05
C TYR A 99 7.15 2.06 -15.88
N GLN A 100 8.17 2.89 -15.67
CA GLN A 100 8.34 4.14 -16.39
C GLN A 100 8.55 3.90 -17.89
N ALA A 101 9.32 2.87 -18.26
CA ALA A 101 9.53 2.45 -19.64
C ALA A 101 8.21 2.03 -20.30
N ASP A 102 7.45 1.13 -19.66
CA ASP A 102 6.14 0.69 -20.16
C ASP A 102 5.14 1.85 -20.23
N TYR A 103 5.11 2.72 -19.22
CA TYR A 103 4.19 3.87 -19.13
C TYR A 103 4.38 4.86 -20.27
N SER A 104 5.61 5.04 -20.73
CA SER A 104 5.92 5.91 -21.89
C SER A 104 5.31 5.40 -23.20
N LEU A 105 5.03 4.10 -23.29
CA LEU A 105 4.48 3.42 -24.46
C LEU A 105 2.96 3.25 -24.36
N ASP A 106 2.51 2.71 -23.22
CA ASP A 106 1.10 2.39 -22.98
C ASP A 106 0.80 2.38 -21.47
N ARG A 107 0.03 3.37 -21.01
CA ARG A 107 -0.30 3.59 -19.59
C ARG A 107 -1.12 2.46 -18.99
N GLU A 108 -2.08 1.93 -19.74
CA GLU A 108 -2.93 0.84 -19.28
C GLU A 108 -2.11 -0.43 -19.11
N LYS A 109 -1.34 -0.78 -20.11
CA LYS A 109 -0.46 -1.94 -20.09
C LYS A 109 0.58 -1.85 -18.98
N ALA A 110 1.16 -0.66 -18.76
CA ALA A 110 2.10 -0.43 -17.66
C ALA A 110 1.42 -0.69 -16.31
N PHE A 111 0.23 -0.14 -16.07
CA PHE A 111 -0.51 -0.38 -14.83
C PHE A 111 -0.80 -1.87 -14.62
N LEU A 112 -1.35 -2.54 -15.63
CA LEU A 112 -1.72 -3.97 -15.53
C LEU A 112 -0.51 -4.89 -15.28
N ARG A 113 0.67 -4.50 -15.74
CA ARG A 113 1.91 -5.27 -15.56
C ARG A 113 2.59 -5.02 -14.22
N TRP A 114 2.47 -3.80 -13.66
CA TRP A 114 3.28 -3.36 -12.54
C TRP A 114 2.51 -3.13 -11.23
N GLU A 115 1.17 -3.13 -11.26
CA GLU A 115 0.35 -2.96 -10.04
C GLU A 115 0.61 -4.07 -9.02
N LEU A 116 0.66 -5.32 -9.47
CA LEU A 116 0.90 -6.47 -8.59
C LEU A 116 2.32 -6.53 -8.04
N PRO A 117 3.40 -6.32 -8.83
CA PRO A 117 4.76 -6.15 -8.30
C PRO A 117 4.86 -5.05 -7.24
N ALA A 118 4.27 -3.88 -7.50
CA ALA A 118 4.29 -2.77 -6.54
C ALA A 118 3.55 -3.11 -5.23
N ARG A 119 2.43 -3.82 -5.30
CA ARG A 119 1.72 -4.33 -4.10
C ARG A 119 2.57 -5.32 -3.33
N PHE A 120 3.19 -6.26 -4.02
CA PHE A 120 4.09 -7.23 -3.40
C PHE A 120 5.20 -6.53 -2.61
N LEU A 121 5.93 -5.62 -3.26
CA LEU A 121 6.99 -4.83 -2.64
C LEU A 121 6.48 -3.99 -1.47
N GLY A 122 5.32 -3.36 -1.62
CA GLY A 122 4.73 -2.52 -0.58
C GLY A 122 4.32 -3.29 0.68
N TYR A 123 3.82 -4.51 0.55
CA TYR A 123 3.57 -5.36 1.72
C TYR A 123 4.87 -5.86 2.38
N ARG A 124 5.92 -6.16 1.60
CA ARG A 124 7.24 -6.47 2.17
C ARG A 124 7.83 -5.27 2.91
N LEU A 125 7.61 -4.04 2.40
CA LEU A 125 7.99 -2.82 3.09
C LEU A 125 7.18 -2.60 4.39
N LEU A 126 5.89 -2.92 4.37
CA LEU A 126 5.06 -2.88 5.58
C LEU A 126 5.61 -3.80 6.66
N LEU A 127 5.91 -5.05 6.33
CA LEU A 127 6.51 -6.00 7.28
C LEU A 127 7.86 -5.51 7.82
N LEU A 128 8.70 -4.93 6.96
CA LEU A 128 9.97 -4.33 7.39
C LEU A 128 9.74 -3.19 8.39
N GLY A 129 8.83 -2.27 8.10
CA GLY A 129 8.49 -1.15 9.00
C GLY A 129 7.96 -1.63 10.35
N LEU A 130 7.08 -2.64 10.35
CA LEU A 130 6.53 -3.23 11.57
C LEU A 130 7.60 -3.91 12.43
N ARG A 131 8.54 -4.66 11.81
CA ARG A 131 9.66 -5.29 12.52
C ARG A 131 10.61 -4.30 13.17
N ASN A 132 10.74 -3.11 12.58
CA ASN A 132 11.59 -2.04 13.10
C ASN A 132 10.87 -1.08 14.07
N GLY A 133 9.58 -1.25 14.34
CA GLY A 133 8.81 -0.35 15.20
C GLY A 133 8.72 1.09 14.67
N TRP A 134 8.75 1.27 13.35
CA TRP A 134 8.66 2.58 12.74
C TRP A 134 7.23 3.09 12.70
N PRO A 135 7.00 4.41 12.86
CA PRO A 135 5.71 5.00 12.52
C PRO A 135 5.43 4.82 11.03
N ILE A 136 4.20 4.42 10.69
CA ILE A 136 3.82 4.05 9.31
C ILE A 136 2.59 4.87 8.90
N LEU A 137 2.65 5.45 7.70
CA LEU A 137 1.50 5.95 6.96
C LEU A 137 1.25 4.99 5.78
N PHE A 138 0.09 4.33 5.80
CA PHE A 138 -0.27 3.30 4.82
C PHE A 138 -1.49 3.75 4.00
N GLU A 139 -1.28 4.01 2.71
CA GLU A 139 -2.37 4.31 1.77
C GLU A 139 -2.90 3.04 1.14
N HIS A 140 -4.17 2.71 1.41
CA HIS A 140 -4.79 1.52 0.85
C HIS A 140 -6.30 1.69 0.61
N SER A 141 -6.88 0.85 -0.26
CA SER A 141 -8.33 0.85 -0.48
C SER A 141 -9.12 0.18 0.66
N ASN A 142 -8.48 -0.69 1.43
CA ASN A 142 -9.09 -1.51 2.50
C ASN A 142 -10.29 -2.37 2.05
N ALA A 143 -10.28 -2.77 0.79
CA ALA A 143 -11.36 -3.52 0.17
C ALA A 143 -11.21 -5.06 0.27
N LEU A 144 -10.34 -5.55 1.17
CA LEU A 144 -10.13 -6.97 1.42
C LEU A 144 -10.37 -7.28 2.90
N ARG A 145 -11.01 -8.42 3.18
CA ARG A 145 -11.31 -8.87 4.54
C ARG A 145 -10.04 -9.07 5.38
N GLU A 146 -9.01 -9.57 4.75
CA GLU A 146 -7.70 -9.85 5.37
C GLU A 146 -7.04 -8.60 5.98
N HIS A 147 -7.40 -7.40 5.50
CA HIS A 147 -6.92 -6.15 6.12
C HIS A 147 -7.46 -5.93 7.53
N VAL A 148 -8.66 -6.42 7.83
CA VAL A 148 -9.22 -6.37 9.18
C VAL A 148 -8.33 -7.16 10.13
N ASP A 149 -7.92 -8.36 9.73
CA ASP A 149 -7.06 -9.23 10.56
C ASP A 149 -5.63 -8.67 10.63
N LEU A 150 -5.12 -8.13 9.52
CA LEU A 150 -3.83 -7.43 9.48
C LEU A 150 -3.78 -6.29 10.52
N TYR A 151 -4.79 -5.43 10.55
CA TYR A 151 -4.79 -4.29 11.48
C TYR A 151 -4.99 -4.70 12.94
N LYS A 152 -5.82 -5.71 13.22
CA LYS A 152 -5.90 -6.31 14.57
C LYS A 152 -4.53 -6.83 15.02
N LYS A 153 -3.79 -7.47 14.11
CA LYS A 153 -2.46 -7.99 14.42
C LYS A 153 -1.44 -6.85 14.63
N ILE A 154 -1.47 -5.80 13.79
CA ILE A 154 -0.65 -4.60 13.98
C ILE A 154 -0.93 -3.95 15.35
N LYS A 155 -2.20 -3.85 15.75
CA LYS A 155 -2.59 -3.34 17.07
C LYS A 155 -1.99 -4.18 18.20
N SER A 156 -1.96 -5.51 18.04
CA SER A 156 -1.36 -6.42 19.04
C SER A 156 0.16 -6.31 19.17
N LEU A 157 0.84 -5.68 18.20
CA LEU A 157 2.26 -5.30 18.29
C LEU A 157 2.50 -4.01 19.09
N GLY A 158 1.46 -3.38 19.64
CA GLY A 158 1.57 -2.12 20.40
C GLY A 158 1.44 -0.86 19.54
N TYR A 159 1.11 -0.98 18.24
CA TYR A 159 0.83 0.18 17.41
C TYR A 159 -0.47 0.86 17.81
N ARG A 160 -0.44 2.20 17.85
CA ARG A 160 -1.65 3.03 17.90
C ARG A 160 -2.20 3.14 16.47
N ILE A 161 -3.39 2.60 16.25
CA ILE A 161 -4.02 2.64 14.92
C ILE A 161 -4.91 3.85 14.80
N HIS A 162 -4.62 4.70 13.81
CA HIS A 162 -5.52 5.75 13.35
C HIS A 162 -5.95 5.42 11.92
N MET A 163 -7.25 5.50 11.67
CA MET A 163 -7.80 5.28 10.34
C MET A 163 -8.52 6.54 9.85
N VAL A 164 -8.16 6.99 8.66
CA VAL A 164 -8.79 8.11 7.96
C VAL A 164 -9.43 7.57 6.68
N CYS A 165 -10.75 7.58 6.62
CA CYS A 165 -11.48 7.17 5.43
C CYS A 165 -11.80 8.39 4.57
N ILE A 166 -11.29 8.41 3.34
CA ILE A 166 -11.60 9.47 2.38
C ILE A 166 -12.91 9.12 1.68
N ASP A 167 -13.95 9.81 2.07
CA ASP A 167 -15.29 9.66 1.50
C ASP A 167 -15.36 10.30 0.09
N ALA A 168 -15.42 9.45 -0.92
CA ALA A 168 -15.59 9.86 -2.32
C ALA A 168 -16.41 8.80 -3.06
N THR A 169 -17.54 9.20 -3.63
CA THR A 169 -18.41 8.26 -4.34
C THR A 169 -17.77 7.75 -5.64
N PRO A 170 -18.17 6.57 -6.14
CA PRO A 170 -17.69 6.04 -7.41
C PRO A 170 -17.83 7.04 -8.57
N GLU A 171 -18.95 7.78 -8.65
CA GLU A 171 -19.20 8.75 -9.71
C GLU A 171 -18.20 9.94 -9.68
N MET A 172 -17.88 10.41 -8.46
CA MET A 172 -16.87 11.47 -8.28
C MET A 172 -15.49 10.98 -8.71
N VAL A 173 -15.17 9.74 -8.35
CA VAL A 173 -13.87 9.13 -8.65
C VAL A 173 -13.71 8.87 -10.14
N ILE A 174 -14.71 8.33 -10.83
CA ILE A 174 -14.68 8.08 -12.28
C ILE A 174 -14.45 9.40 -13.04
N LYS A 175 -15.13 10.49 -12.64
CA LYS A 175 -14.88 11.82 -13.23
C LYS A 175 -13.46 12.32 -13.00
N ARG A 176 -12.83 11.98 -11.87
CA ARG A 176 -11.44 12.33 -11.58
C ARG A 176 -10.46 11.46 -12.36
N LEU A 177 -10.74 10.16 -12.52
CA LEU A 177 -9.92 9.22 -13.30
C LEU A 177 -9.81 9.66 -14.75
N ALA A 178 -10.90 10.11 -15.38
CA ALA A 178 -10.90 10.61 -16.75
C ALA A 178 -9.95 11.82 -16.98
N ARG A 179 -9.58 12.54 -15.90
CA ARG A 179 -8.67 13.70 -15.95
C ARG A 179 -7.24 13.38 -15.51
N ARG A 180 -7.00 12.15 -15.06
CA ARG A 180 -5.67 11.74 -14.56
C ARG A 180 -4.80 11.19 -15.68
N ASN A 181 -3.50 11.40 -15.52
CA ASN A 181 -2.50 10.76 -16.38
C ASN A 181 -2.27 9.29 -16.05
N ARG A 182 -2.88 8.75 -14.98
CA ARG A 182 -2.73 7.36 -14.54
C ARG A 182 -3.99 6.58 -14.90
N PHE A 183 -3.80 5.38 -15.45
CA PHE A 183 -4.87 4.42 -15.70
C PHE A 183 -5.32 3.74 -14.39
N PHE A 184 -6.61 3.49 -14.29
CA PHE A 184 -7.21 2.57 -13.31
C PHE A 184 -8.53 2.03 -13.91
N PRO A 185 -8.80 0.70 -13.86
CA PRO A 185 -10.01 0.10 -14.40
C PRO A 185 -11.27 0.62 -13.68
N GLU A 186 -12.21 1.20 -14.42
CA GLU A 186 -13.43 1.79 -13.83
C GLU A 186 -14.32 0.75 -13.14
N GLU A 187 -14.40 -0.48 -13.68
CA GLU A 187 -15.16 -1.58 -13.08
C GLU A 187 -14.65 -1.96 -11.68
N GLN A 188 -13.35 -1.71 -11.40
CA GLN A 188 -12.75 -1.96 -10.10
C GLN A 188 -13.12 -0.89 -9.07
N VAL A 189 -13.51 0.31 -9.51
CA VAL A 189 -13.87 1.41 -8.60
C VAL A 189 -15.07 1.04 -7.77
N LYS A 190 -16.17 0.61 -8.43
CA LYS A 190 -17.41 0.23 -7.73
C LYS A 190 -17.19 -0.98 -6.84
N LYS A 191 -16.52 -2.02 -7.36
CA LYS A 191 -16.22 -3.23 -6.57
C LYS A 191 -15.45 -2.89 -5.30
N ARG A 192 -14.41 -2.05 -5.38
CA ARG A 192 -13.64 -1.64 -4.19
C ARG A 192 -14.44 -0.75 -3.25
N TRP A 193 -15.35 0.06 -3.77
CA TRP A 193 -16.27 0.85 -2.95
C TRP A 193 -17.21 -0.05 -2.15
N ASP A 194 -17.92 -0.94 -2.81
CA ASP A 194 -18.87 -1.85 -2.16
C ASP A 194 -18.16 -2.67 -1.05
N CYS A 195 -16.99 -3.26 -1.37
CA CYS A 195 -16.20 -4.01 -0.38
C CYS A 195 -15.74 -3.12 0.80
N LEU A 196 -15.31 -1.88 0.55
CA LEU A 196 -14.91 -0.97 1.62
C LEU A 196 -16.09 -0.63 2.54
N ILE A 197 -17.25 -0.31 1.97
CA ILE A 197 -18.47 0.03 2.74
C ILE A 197 -18.90 -1.16 3.61
N ASP A 198 -18.88 -2.37 3.07
CA ASP A 198 -19.22 -3.59 3.81
C ASP A 198 -18.26 -3.86 5.00
N LEU A 199 -16.98 -3.46 4.87
CA LEU A 199 -15.98 -3.65 5.91
C LEU A 199 -15.85 -2.49 6.90
N LEU A 200 -16.40 -1.30 6.61
CA LEU A 200 -16.31 -0.13 7.50
C LEU A 200 -16.76 -0.42 8.94
N PRO A 201 -17.87 -1.16 9.21
CA PRO A 201 -18.26 -1.48 10.58
C PRO A 201 -17.23 -2.30 11.36
N GLU A 202 -16.44 -3.12 10.68
CA GLU A 202 -15.35 -3.89 11.30
C GLU A 202 -14.16 -2.98 11.66
N TYR A 203 -13.82 -2.05 10.76
CA TYR A 203 -12.76 -1.06 11.01
C TYR A 203 -13.11 -0.10 12.14
N GLN A 204 -14.37 0.30 12.28
CA GLN A 204 -14.82 1.19 13.36
C GLN A 204 -14.74 0.57 14.77
N LYS A 205 -14.65 -0.76 14.87
CA LYS A 205 -14.50 -1.49 16.15
C LYS A 205 -13.04 -1.60 16.62
N MET A 206 -12.07 -1.17 15.83
CA MET A 206 -10.63 -1.28 16.15
C MET A 206 -10.15 -0.12 17.00
#